data_bf9c72f2f686567145d09bf5da51bfc9
#
_entry.id   bf9c72f2f686567145d09bf5da51bfc9
#
_cell.length_a   1.000
_cell.length_b   1.000
_cell.length_c   1.000
_cell.angle_alpha   90.00
_cell.angle_beta   90.00
_cell.angle_gamma   90.00
#
_symmetry.space_group_name_H-M   'P 1'
#
loop_
_entity.id
_entity.type
_entity.pdbx_description
1 polymer ?
#
loop_
_entity_poly.entity_id
_entity_poly.type
_entity_poly.pdbx_seq_one_letter_code
_entity_poly.pdbx_strand_id
1 'polypeptide(L)'
;MRVIFVGASRLTLHTARLLLERGHDVVVIEKVRELAASLNGMLPCGVIQGDGSTPAILKEADPANSDYLFCVTDNDQTNIIASLVGRSLGFRHVVTRIDDPEFQHICIELGLEDTIIPSRTISRYLAAIVEGQRPISMSAMIKNDAALFSFVVGEQDAVRVDQLALPRNCRLVLLYRGDKFILPDDDTALKEEDEAVVLCHASSLDKLRERWRHAELGRDDLVPGSLADT
;
A
#
# COMPACT_ATOMS: atom_id res chain seq x y z
N MET A 1 -1.77 -15.34 0.50
CA MET A 1 -2.53 -14.36 1.32
C MET A 1 -3.98 -14.39 0.92
N ARG A 2 -4.88 -14.14 1.87
CA ARG A 2 -6.32 -14.02 1.63
C ARG A 2 -6.70 -12.54 1.67
N VAL A 3 -7.31 -12.06 0.59
CA VAL A 3 -7.60 -10.64 0.35
C VAL A 3 -9.09 -10.44 0.10
N ILE A 4 -9.70 -9.56 0.86
CA ILE A 4 -11.13 -9.25 0.78
C ILE A 4 -11.31 -7.87 0.17
N PHE A 5 -12.21 -7.74 -0.80
CA PHE A 5 -12.60 -6.46 -1.39
C PHE A 5 -14.06 -6.15 -1.05
N VAL A 6 -14.34 -4.93 -0.65
CA VAL A 6 -15.68 -4.37 -0.56
C VAL A 6 -15.92 -3.49 -1.78
N GLY A 7 -16.87 -3.91 -2.62
CA GLY A 7 -17.23 -3.27 -3.88
C GLY A 7 -16.59 -3.92 -5.11
N ALA A 8 -17.39 -4.19 -6.14
CA ALA A 8 -16.99 -4.78 -7.42
C ALA A 8 -16.67 -3.70 -8.47
N SER A 9 -15.91 -2.68 -8.09
CA SER A 9 -15.48 -1.61 -8.99
C SER A 9 -14.50 -2.14 -10.07
N ARG A 10 -14.27 -1.35 -11.14
CA ARG A 10 -13.24 -1.69 -12.14
C ARG A 10 -11.86 -1.84 -11.51
N LEU A 11 -11.54 -1.02 -10.52
CA LEU A 11 -10.30 -1.13 -9.75
C LEU A 11 -10.21 -2.50 -9.07
N THR A 12 -11.29 -2.92 -8.38
CA THR A 12 -11.38 -4.24 -7.75
C THR A 12 -11.14 -5.36 -8.75
N LEU A 13 -11.83 -5.35 -9.89
CA LEU A 13 -11.73 -6.43 -10.89
C LEU A 13 -10.30 -6.56 -11.45
N HIS A 14 -9.63 -5.44 -11.75
CA HIS A 14 -8.25 -5.45 -12.24
C HIS A 14 -7.28 -5.93 -11.16
N THR A 15 -7.41 -5.43 -9.93
CA THR A 15 -6.53 -5.82 -8.83
C THR A 15 -6.73 -7.28 -8.44
N ALA A 16 -7.97 -7.73 -8.35
CA ALA A 16 -8.32 -9.12 -8.05
C ALA A 16 -7.70 -10.09 -9.07
N ARG A 17 -7.78 -9.77 -10.38
CA ARG A 17 -7.15 -10.60 -11.44
C ARG A 17 -5.64 -10.72 -11.24
N LEU A 18 -4.94 -9.59 -11.00
CA LEU A 18 -3.50 -9.59 -10.74
C LEU A 18 -3.12 -10.41 -9.51
N LEU A 19 -3.93 -10.35 -8.45
CA LEU A 19 -3.69 -11.10 -7.22
C LEU A 19 -3.92 -12.61 -7.42
N LEU A 20 -4.99 -12.97 -8.13
CA LEU A 20 -5.29 -14.37 -8.48
C LEU A 20 -4.18 -14.99 -9.36
N GLU A 21 -3.68 -14.26 -10.37
CA GLU A 21 -2.54 -14.67 -11.20
C GLU A 21 -1.26 -14.91 -10.38
N ARG A 22 -1.12 -14.25 -9.24
CA ARG A 22 -0.01 -14.40 -8.29
C ARG A 22 -0.26 -15.45 -7.21
N GLY A 23 -1.37 -16.18 -7.29
CA GLY A 23 -1.69 -17.28 -6.37
C GLY A 23 -2.27 -16.83 -5.02
N HIS A 24 -2.82 -15.63 -4.93
CA HIS A 24 -3.53 -15.15 -3.74
C HIS A 24 -4.99 -15.60 -3.77
N ASP A 25 -5.60 -15.83 -2.61
CA ASP A 25 -7.03 -16.08 -2.44
C ASP A 25 -7.77 -14.75 -2.38
N VAL A 26 -8.79 -14.57 -3.21
CA VAL A 26 -9.54 -13.32 -3.32
C VAL A 26 -11.02 -13.56 -3.07
N VAL A 27 -11.63 -12.71 -2.24
CA VAL A 27 -13.07 -12.66 -2.02
C VAL A 27 -13.57 -11.25 -2.30
N VAL A 28 -14.68 -11.12 -3.03
CA VAL A 28 -15.32 -9.83 -3.32
C VAL A 28 -16.69 -9.78 -2.65
N ILE A 29 -16.92 -8.76 -1.86
CA ILE A 29 -18.23 -8.45 -1.25
C ILE A 29 -18.89 -7.41 -2.15
N GLU A 30 -20.07 -7.73 -2.69
CA GLU A 30 -20.81 -6.83 -3.57
C GLU A 30 -22.27 -6.74 -3.15
N LYS A 31 -22.77 -5.49 -3.01
CA LYS A 31 -24.13 -5.22 -2.56
C LYS A 31 -25.17 -5.49 -3.64
N VAL A 32 -24.85 -5.16 -4.88
CA VAL A 32 -25.76 -5.31 -6.03
C VAL A 32 -25.76 -6.76 -6.48
N ARG A 33 -26.92 -7.41 -6.38
CA ARG A 33 -27.08 -8.85 -6.65
C ARG A 33 -26.66 -9.25 -8.07
N GLU A 34 -27.00 -8.45 -9.06
CA GLU A 34 -26.68 -8.68 -10.48
C GLU A 34 -25.18 -8.62 -10.73
N LEU A 35 -24.49 -7.67 -10.09
CA LEU A 35 -23.04 -7.56 -10.17
C LEU A 35 -22.35 -8.72 -9.46
N ALA A 36 -22.82 -9.09 -8.26
CA ALA A 36 -22.28 -10.23 -7.53
C ALA A 36 -22.44 -11.53 -8.33
N ALA A 37 -23.59 -11.74 -8.97
CA ALA A 37 -23.82 -12.91 -9.83
C ALA A 37 -22.90 -12.93 -11.06
N SER A 38 -22.62 -11.77 -11.66
CA SER A 38 -21.74 -11.66 -12.82
C SER A 38 -20.27 -11.98 -12.52
N LEU A 39 -19.80 -11.70 -11.28
CA LEU A 39 -18.43 -11.97 -10.85
C LEU A 39 -18.06 -13.45 -10.94
N ASN A 40 -18.98 -14.35 -10.61
CA ASN A 40 -18.76 -15.79 -10.65
C ASN A 40 -18.36 -16.33 -12.05
N GLY A 41 -18.74 -15.61 -13.12
CA GLY A 41 -18.35 -15.93 -14.50
C GLY A 41 -17.11 -15.20 -15.00
N MET A 42 -16.63 -14.16 -14.27
CA MET A 42 -15.55 -13.27 -14.70
C MET A 42 -14.20 -13.61 -14.05
N LEU A 43 -14.22 -14.02 -12.78
CA LEU A 43 -13.02 -14.28 -11.99
C LEU A 43 -13.19 -15.52 -11.12
N PRO A 44 -12.16 -16.35 -10.96
CA PRO A 44 -12.17 -17.50 -10.05
C PRO A 44 -11.93 -17.06 -8.61
N CYS A 45 -12.82 -16.21 -8.07
CA CYS A 45 -12.75 -15.67 -6.71
C CYS A 45 -14.00 -16.04 -5.90
N GLY A 46 -13.91 -15.96 -4.58
CA GLY A 46 -15.09 -16.04 -3.71
C GLY A 46 -15.96 -14.78 -3.88
N VAL A 47 -17.28 -14.95 -3.80
CA VAL A 47 -18.23 -13.83 -3.87
C VAL A 47 -19.20 -13.90 -2.70
N ILE A 48 -19.33 -12.80 -1.96
CA ILE A 48 -20.33 -12.61 -0.90
C ILE A 48 -21.28 -11.50 -1.35
N GLN A 49 -22.56 -11.82 -1.45
CA GLN A 49 -23.57 -10.82 -1.80
C GLN A 49 -24.09 -10.15 -0.54
N GLY A 50 -23.84 -8.83 -0.41
CA GLY A 50 -24.31 -8.06 0.73
C GLY A 50 -23.63 -6.69 0.85
N ASP A 51 -24.08 -5.92 1.83
CA ASP A 51 -23.52 -4.61 2.16
C ASP A 51 -22.29 -4.77 3.07
N GLY A 52 -21.09 -4.56 2.49
CA GLY A 52 -19.83 -4.69 3.19
C GLY A 52 -19.58 -3.67 4.30
N SER A 53 -20.44 -2.68 4.48
CA SER A 53 -20.40 -1.80 5.66
C SER A 53 -21.08 -2.41 6.90
N THR A 54 -21.74 -3.57 6.75
CA THR A 54 -22.42 -4.23 7.86
C THR A 54 -21.55 -5.30 8.52
N PRO A 55 -21.53 -5.38 9.87
CA PRO A 55 -20.73 -6.37 10.58
C PRO A 55 -21.07 -7.82 10.23
N ALA A 56 -22.36 -8.12 9.94
CA ALA A 56 -22.81 -9.48 9.62
C ALA A 56 -22.14 -9.98 8.32
N ILE A 57 -22.13 -9.17 7.27
CA ILE A 57 -21.54 -9.51 5.97
C ILE A 57 -20.01 -9.59 6.06
N LEU A 58 -19.36 -8.65 6.76
CA LEU A 58 -17.90 -8.72 6.93
C LEU A 58 -17.45 -9.95 7.74
N LYS A 59 -18.25 -10.43 8.68
CA LYS A 59 -17.97 -11.69 9.41
C LYS A 59 -17.95 -12.91 8.49
N GLU A 60 -18.79 -12.95 7.44
CA GLU A 60 -18.82 -14.06 6.48
C GLU A 60 -17.49 -14.17 5.68
N ALA A 61 -16.75 -13.05 5.58
CA ALA A 61 -15.44 -13.04 4.92
C ALA A 61 -14.30 -13.62 5.77
N ASP A 62 -14.58 -14.10 6.99
CA ASP A 62 -13.63 -14.70 7.92
C ASP A 62 -12.45 -13.77 8.25
N PRO A 63 -12.68 -12.69 9.02
CA PRO A 63 -11.69 -11.68 9.35
C PRO A 63 -10.40 -12.26 9.97
N ALA A 64 -10.53 -13.28 10.84
CA ALA A 64 -9.40 -13.87 11.56
C ALA A 64 -8.40 -14.59 10.63
N ASN A 65 -8.88 -15.11 9.49
CA ASN A 65 -8.07 -15.81 8.49
C ASN A 65 -7.84 -14.98 7.22
N SER A 66 -8.11 -13.67 7.26
CA SER A 66 -7.92 -12.75 6.14
C SER A 66 -6.80 -11.76 6.43
N ASP A 67 -5.89 -11.58 5.45
CA ASP A 67 -4.73 -10.71 5.60
C ASP A 67 -5.08 -9.24 5.32
N TYR A 68 -5.86 -8.97 4.26
CA TYR A 68 -6.21 -7.62 3.83
C TYR A 68 -7.72 -7.45 3.61
N LEU A 69 -8.22 -6.29 4.02
CA LEU A 69 -9.54 -5.78 3.65
C LEU A 69 -9.37 -4.48 2.87
N PHE A 70 -9.78 -4.47 1.60
CA PHE A 70 -9.81 -3.28 0.76
C PHE A 70 -11.23 -2.74 0.65
N CYS A 71 -11.50 -1.57 1.23
CA CYS A 71 -12.76 -0.87 1.12
C CYS A 71 -12.68 0.13 -0.05
N VAL A 72 -13.13 -0.29 -1.23
CA VAL A 72 -12.86 0.39 -2.51
C VAL A 72 -14.12 0.55 -3.38
N THR A 73 -15.25 0.81 -2.74
CA THR A 73 -16.49 1.22 -3.43
C THR A 73 -16.35 2.65 -3.98
N ASP A 74 -17.34 3.10 -4.74
CA ASP A 74 -17.40 4.48 -5.26
C ASP A 74 -18.05 5.47 -4.26
N ASN A 75 -18.12 5.11 -2.96
CA ASN A 75 -18.71 5.94 -1.91
C ASN A 75 -17.80 5.97 -0.69
N ASP A 76 -17.25 7.16 -0.39
CA ASP A 76 -16.27 7.38 0.68
C ASP A 76 -16.83 7.03 2.07
N GLN A 77 -18.08 7.43 2.36
CA GLN A 77 -18.69 7.14 3.65
C GLN A 77 -18.85 5.61 3.87
N THR A 78 -19.24 4.89 2.82
CA THR A 78 -19.32 3.41 2.86
C THR A 78 -17.94 2.81 3.11
N ASN A 79 -16.91 3.32 2.44
CA ASN A 79 -15.54 2.84 2.61
C ASN A 79 -15.02 3.09 4.03
N ILE A 80 -15.26 4.27 4.59
CA ILE A 80 -14.88 4.61 5.97
C ILE A 80 -15.59 3.68 6.98
N ILE A 81 -16.92 3.52 6.84
CA ILE A 81 -17.69 2.66 7.75
C ILE A 81 -17.24 1.21 7.64
N ALA A 82 -17.06 0.68 6.43
CA ALA A 82 -16.59 -0.69 6.21
C ALA A 82 -15.20 -0.91 6.82
N SER A 83 -14.31 0.08 6.69
CA SER A 83 -12.96 0.03 7.27
C SER A 83 -12.98 0.01 8.79
N LEU A 84 -13.79 0.86 9.43
CA LEU A 84 -13.95 0.88 10.89
C LEU A 84 -14.51 -0.43 11.42
N VAL A 85 -15.55 -0.96 10.76
CA VAL A 85 -16.12 -2.27 11.10
C VAL A 85 -15.09 -3.37 10.88
N GLY A 86 -14.35 -3.36 9.78
CA GLY A 86 -13.30 -4.33 9.47
C GLY A 86 -12.20 -4.36 10.55
N ARG A 87 -11.72 -3.21 10.97
CA ARG A 87 -10.77 -3.11 12.10
C ARG A 87 -11.35 -3.68 13.39
N SER A 88 -12.58 -3.32 13.72
CA SER A 88 -13.28 -3.84 14.92
C SER A 88 -13.45 -5.36 14.89
N LEU A 89 -13.56 -5.96 13.70
CA LEU A 89 -13.67 -7.41 13.51
C LEU A 89 -12.33 -8.12 13.47
N GLY A 90 -11.19 -7.40 13.50
CA GLY A 90 -9.85 -7.96 13.60
C GLY A 90 -9.18 -8.30 12.27
N PHE A 91 -9.55 -7.66 11.15
CA PHE A 91 -8.72 -7.71 9.94
C PHE A 91 -7.35 -7.13 10.23
N ARG A 92 -6.28 -7.77 9.74
CA ARG A 92 -4.88 -7.37 10.02
C ARG A 92 -4.52 -6.05 9.36
N HIS A 93 -4.90 -5.90 8.10
CA HIS A 93 -4.65 -4.71 7.30
C HIS A 93 -5.96 -4.25 6.67
N VAL A 94 -6.29 -2.98 6.85
CA VAL A 94 -7.51 -2.40 6.29
C VAL A 94 -7.12 -1.18 5.47
N VAL A 95 -7.40 -1.21 4.18
CA VAL A 95 -7.09 -0.14 3.23
C VAL A 95 -8.37 0.55 2.80
N THR A 96 -8.42 1.87 2.95
CA THR A 96 -9.59 2.70 2.68
C THR A 96 -9.37 3.55 1.42
N ARG A 97 -10.24 3.43 0.42
CA ARG A 97 -10.26 4.37 -0.72
C ARG A 97 -11.09 5.59 -0.35
N ILE A 98 -10.54 6.77 -0.65
CA ILE A 98 -11.20 8.07 -0.53
C ILE A 98 -11.04 8.80 -1.86
N ASP A 99 -12.12 9.29 -2.42
CA ASP A 99 -12.08 10.11 -3.65
C ASP A 99 -12.06 11.60 -3.33
N ASP A 100 -12.71 12.04 -2.24
CA ASP A 100 -12.69 13.40 -1.74
C ASP A 100 -11.60 13.60 -0.69
N PRO A 101 -10.56 14.42 -0.99
CA PRO A 101 -9.46 14.68 -0.06
C PRO A 101 -9.89 15.28 1.30
N GLU A 102 -11.08 15.89 1.39
CA GLU A 102 -11.60 16.44 2.65
C GLU A 102 -11.80 15.36 3.72
N PHE A 103 -12.04 14.11 3.32
CA PHE A 103 -12.14 12.99 4.26
C PHE A 103 -10.79 12.49 4.77
N GLN A 104 -9.66 12.91 4.19
CA GLN A 104 -8.36 12.36 4.55
C GLN A 104 -8.02 12.59 6.04
N HIS A 105 -8.18 13.82 6.53
CA HIS A 105 -7.90 14.13 7.94
C HIS A 105 -8.84 13.36 8.89
N ILE A 106 -10.10 13.16 8.50
CA ILE A 106 -11.07 12.39 9.27
C ILE A 106 -10.63 10.92 9.37
N CYS A 107 -10.13 10.33 8.26
CA CYS A 107 -9.59 8.99 8.27
C CYS A 107 -8.42 8.84 9.25
N ILE A 108 -7.50 9.81 9.26
CA ILE A 108 -6.36 9.84 10.18
C ILE A 108 -6.85 9.91 11.64
N GLU A 109 -7.77 10.81 11.97
CA GLU A 109 -8.36 10.94 13.31
C GLU A 109 -9.06 9.65 13.77
N LEU A 110 -9.70 8.95 12.83
CA LEU A 110 -10.34 7.65 13.08
C LEU A 110 -9.33 6.49 13.11
N GLY A 111 -8.02 6.76 12.91
CA GLY A 111 -6.94 5.78 12.87
C GLY A 111 -6.98 4.87 11.64
N LEU A 112 -7.57 5.31 10.53
CA LEU A 112 -7.52 4.63 9.23
C LEU A 112 -6.25 5.10 8.49
N GLU A 113 -5.09 4.55 8.90
CA GLU A 113 -3.75 4.98 8.43
C GLU A 113 -3.52 4.62 6.96
N ASP A 114 -3.99 3.43 6.54
CA ASP A 114 -3.86 2.98 5.15
C ASP A 114 -4.99 3.56 4.28
N THR A 115 -4.84 4.83 3.86
CA THR A 115 -5.83 5.51 3.00
C THR A 115 -5.23 5.76 1.62
N ILE A 116 -5.96 5.40 0.55
CA ILE A 116 -5.59 5.66 -0.83
C ILE A 116 -6.52 6.68 -1.48
N ILE A 117 -5.93 7.66 -2.18
CA ILE A 117 -6.64 8.67 -2.98
C ILE A 117 -6.23 8.48 -4.45
N PRO A 118 -6.99 7.71 -5.25
CA PRO A 118 -6.59 7.35 -6.61
C PRO A 118 -6.35 8.56 -7.51
N SER A 119 -7.20 9.58 -7.40
CA SER A 119 -7.08 10.82 -8.17
C SER A 119 -5.74 11.51 -7.95
N ARG A 120 -5.23 11.56 -6.71
CA ARG A 120 -3.94 12.17 -6.37
C ARG A 120 -2.78 11.44 -7.06
N THR A 121 -2.78 10.10 -7.02
CA THR A 121 -1.74 9.28 -7.66
C THR A 121 -1.75 9.45 -9.17
N ILE A 122 -2.93 9.41 -9.78
CA ILE A 122 -3.09 9.57 -11.23
C ILE A 122 -2.73 10.98 -11.68
N SER A 123 -3.15 12.02 -10.95
CA SER A 123 -2.83 13.43 -11.29
C SER A 123 -1.33 13.69 -11.29
N ARG A 124 -0.59 13.18 -10.30
CA ARG A 124 0.88 13.28 -10.27
C ARG A 124 1.52 12.60 -11.49
N TYR A 125 1.02 11.42 -11.85
CA TYR A 125 1.48 10.71 -13.03
C TYR A 125 1.25 11.51 -14.32
N LEU A 126 0.06 12.11 -14.48
CA LEU A 126 -0.28 12.94 -15.65
C LEU A 126 0.55 14.22 -15.69
N ALA A 127 0.75 14.90 -14.55
CA ALA A 127 1.60 16.08 -14.46
C ALA A 127 3.04 15.77 -14.89
N ALA A 128 3.61 14.67 -14.39
CA ALA A 128 4.95 14.24 -14.75
C ALA A 128 5.10 13.95 -16.26
N ILE A 129 4.07 13.42 -16.93
CA ILE A 129 4.08 13.25 -18.40
C ILE A 129 4.19 14.59 -19.10
N VAL A 130 3.43 15.61 -18.67
CA VAL A 130 3.44 16.94 -19.27
C VAL A 130 4.79 17.62 -19.09
N GLU A 131 5.42 17.41 -17.94
CA GLU A 131 6.76 17.92 -17.63
C GLU A 131 7.90 17.19 -18.39
N GLY A 132 7.56 16.26 -19.27
CA GLY A 132 8.53 15.46 -20.03
C GLY A 132 9.25 14.41 -19.16
N GLN A 133 8.88 14.31 -17.92
CA GLN A 133 9.28 13.23 -17.07
C GLN A 133 8.45 12.01 -17.53
N ARG A 134 9.09 10.99 -18.07
CA ARG A 134 8.43 9.70 -18.18
C ARG A 134 8.46 9.08 -16.78
N PRO A 135 7.33 9.08 -16.04
CA PRO A 135 7.27 8.35 -14.79
C PRO A 135 7.37 6.88 -15.15
N ILE A 136 8.59 6.41 -15.29
CA ILE A 136 8.85 4.98 -15.38
C ILE A 136 8.47 4.49 -13.99
N SER A 137 7.30 3.86 -13.90
CA SER A 137 6.93 3.18 -12.67
C SER A 137 8.10 2.28 -12.30
N MET A 138 8.77 2.56 -11.17
CA MET A 138 9.88 1.72 -10.71
C MET A 138 9.42 0.26 -10.62
N SER A 139 8.14 0.02 -10.33
CA SER A 139 7.53 -1.31 -10.38
C SER A 139 7.49 -1.91 -11.80
N ALA A 140 7.47 -1.11 -12.87
CA ALA A 140 7.56 -1.62 -14.25
C ALA A 140 9.01 -1.92 -14.68
N MET A 141 10.00 -1.27 -14.05
CA MET A 141 11.42 -1.57 -14.28
C MET A 141 11.92 -2.72 -13.42
N ILE A 142 11.33 -2.92 -12.27
CA ILE A 142 11.64 -4.02 -11.35
C ILE A 142 10.88 -5.25 -11.82
N LYS A 143 11.60 -6.17 -12.48
CA LYS A 143 11.04 -7.41 -13.04
C LYS A 143 11.62 -8.62 -12.32
N ASN A 144 10.85 -9.69 -12.31
CA ASN A 144 11.25 -10.99 -11.78
C ASN A 144 11.64 -10.92 -10.28
N ASP A 145 12.90 -11.27 -10.00
CA ASP A 145 13.41 -11.43 -8.63
C ASP A 145 13.98 -10.15 -8.02
N ALA A 146 13.87 -8.99 -8.69
CA ALA A 146 14.27 -7.72 -8.11
C ALA A 146 13.13 -7.13 -7.26
N ALA A 147 13.50 -6.44 -6.18
CA ALA A 147 12.57 -5.76 -5.28
C ALA A 147 13.19 -4.49 -4.71
N LEU A 148 12.36 -3.54 -4.32
CA LEU A 148 12.75 -2.39 -3.52
C LEU A 148 12.19 -2.55 -2.11
N PHE A 149 13.00 -2.17 -1.15
CA PHE A 149 12.64 -2.10 0.25
C PHE A 149 13.06 -0.73 0.79
N SER A 150 12.21 -0.06 1.55
CA SER A 150 12.54 1.20 2.20
C SER A 150 12.36 1.07 3.71
N PHE A 151 13.19 1.79 4.46
CA PHE A 151 13.10 1.88 5.91
C PHE A 151 13.60 3.23 6.40
N VAL A 152 13.20 3.63 7.59
CA VAL A 152 13.71 4.79 8.29
C VAL A 152 14.88 4.35 9.16
N VAL A 153 15.99 5.06 9.09
CA VAL A 153 17.21 4.76 9.86
C VAL A 153 16.97 5.07 11.33
N GLY A 154 17.05 4.06 12.16
CA GLY A 154 17.01 4.21 13.62
C GLY A 154 18.41 4.46 14.20
N GLU A 155 18.47 4.80 15.49
CA GLU A 155 19.71 5.08 16.22
C GLU A 155 20.80 4.00 16.03
N GLN A 156 20.42 2.73 16.07
CA GLN A 156 21.35 1.60 15.90
C GLN A 156 21.86 1.40 14.47
N ASP A 157 21.19 1.95 13.47
CA ASP A 157 21.54 1.86 12.04
C ASP A 157 22.15 3.18 11.52
N ALA A 158 22.35 4.19 12.38
CA ALA A 158 23.03 5.45 12.07
C ALA A 158 24.55 5.26 11.97
N VAL A 159 24.96 4.45 11.00
CA VAL A 159 26.34 4.05 10.71
C VAL A 159 26.70 4.42 9.27
N ARG A 160 27.94 4.15 8.83
CA ARG A 160 28.31 4.27 7.41
C ARG A 160 27.63 3.15 6.59
N VAL A 161 27.38 3.42 5.32
CA VAL A 161 26.73 2.47 4.41
C VAL A 161 27.45 1.12 4.36
N ASP A 162 28.81 1.12 4.33
CA ASP A 162 29.62 -0.10 4.34
C ASP A 162 29.47 -0.94 5.64
N GLN A 163 29.01 -0.31 6.73
CA GLN A 163 28.79 -0.92 8.04
C GLN A 163 27.34 -1.37 8.27
N LEU A 164 26.41 -1.01 7.37
CA LEU A 164 24.98 -1.27 7.54
C LEU A 164 24.60 -2.76 7.56
N ALA A 165 25.53 -3.66 7.24
CA ALA A 165 25.33 -5.12 7.24
C ALA A 165 24.10 -5.58 6.43
N LEU A 166 23.93 -5.05 5.23
CA LEU A 166 22.90 -5.51 4.28
C LEU A 166 23.19 -6.95 3.80
N PRO A 167 22.16 -7.74 3.48
CA PRO A 167 22.34 -9.04 2.82
C PRO A 167 23.12 -8.88 1.50
N ARG A 168 23.88 -9.91 1.09
CA ARG A 168 24.78 -9.85 -0.10
C ARG A 168 24.08 -9.42 -1.40
N ASN A 169 22.79 -9.71 -1.55
CA ASN A 169 21.97 -9.38 -2.72
C ASN A 169 21.17 -8.09 -2.52
N CYS A 170 21.63 -7.18 -1.67
CA CYS A 170 20.98 -5.92 -1.35
C CYS A 170 22.00 -4.78 -1.44
N ARG A 171 21.55 -3.64 -1.96
CA ARG A 171 22.35 -2.42 -2.04
C ARG A 171 21.48 -1.20 -1.73
N LEU A 172 21.98 -0.31 -0.89
CA LEU A 172 21.39 1.00 -0.69
C LEU A 172 21.55 1.81 -1.98
N VAL A 173 20.47 2.31 -2.54
CA VAL A 173 20.48 2.99 -3.85
C VAL A 173 20.09 4.45 -3.77
N LEU A 174 19.34 4.84 -2.76
CA LEU A 174 19.02 6.24 -2.52
C LEU A 174 18.70 6.48 -1.04
N LEU A 175 18.86 7.72 -0.62
CA LEU A 175 18.68 8.20 0.73
C LEU A 175 17.99 9.56 0.70
N TYR A 176 16.97 9.77 1.55
CA TYR A 176 16.42 11.08 1.82
C TYR A 176 16.76 11.49 3.25
N ARG A 177 17.21 12.74 3.41
CA ARG A 177 17.42 13.38 4.71
C ARG A 177 16.56 14.62 4.77
N GLY A 178 15.39 14.50 5.39
CA GLY A 178 14.29 15.43 5.16
C GLY A 178 13.97 15.50 3.66
N ASP A 179 13.88 16.69 3.11
CA ASP A 179 13.58 16.89 1.66
C ASP A 179 14.81 16.74 0.75
N LYS A 180 15.99 16.44 1.29
CA LYS A 180 17.22 16.40 0.52
C LYS A 180 17.50 14.99 0.03
N PHE A 181 17.48 14.81 -1.31
CA PHE A 181 17.98 13.61 -1.97
C PHE A 181 19.51 13.48 -1.86
N ILE A 182 19.98 12.28 -1.51
CA ILE A 182 21.39 11.91 -1.41
C ILE A 182 21.58 10.61 -2.19
N LEU A 183 22.54 10.60 -3.11
CA LEU A 183 23.01 9.38 -3.75
C LEU A 183 24.12 8.78 -2.85
N PRO A 184 23.86 7.65 -2.16
CA PRO A 184 24.82 7.13 -1.20
C PRO A 184 25.98 6.40 -1.87
N ASP A 185 27.17 6.53 -1.27
CA ASP A 185 28.34 5.69 -1.49
C ASP A 185 28.69 4.91 -0.22
N ASP A 186 29.73 4.07 -0.27
CA ASP A 186 30.13 3.24 0.85
C ASP A 186 30.58 4.06 2.08
N ASP A 187 31.07 5.30 1.86
CA ASP A 187 31.53 6.22 2.89
C ASP A 187 30.39 7.10 3.46
N THR A 188 29.24 7.10 2.85
CA THR A 188 28.10 7.92 3.28
C THR A 188 27.67 7.55 4.70
N ALA A 189 27.65 8.54 5.60
CA ALA A 189 27.17 8.36 6.97
C ALA A 189 25.64 8.51 7.02
N LEU A 190 24.96 7.45 7.41
CA LEU A 190 23.53 7.44 7.70
C LEU A 190 23.26 8.18 9.03
N LYS A 191 22.15 8.87 9.11
CA LYS A 191 21.68 9.55 10.32
C LYS A 191 20.30 9.03 10.69
N GLU A 192 19.98 9.15 11.96
CA GLU A 192 18.64 8.89 12.45
C GLU A 192 17.61 9.72 11.66
N GLU A 193 16.45 9.14 11.39
CA GLU A 193 15.37 9.69 10.55
C GLU A 193 15.70 9.80 9.04
N ASP A 194 16.87 9.35 8.58
CA ASP A 194 17.10 9.21 7.14
C ASP A 194 16.16 8.12 6.56
N GLU A 195 15.55 8.42 5.42
CA GLU A 195 14.78 7.41 4.68
C GLU A 195 15.68 6.73 3.66
N ALA A 196 15.88 5.45 3.85
CA ALA A 196 16.80 4.63 3.06
C ALA A 196 16.03 3.70 2.12
N VAL A 197 16.41 3.64 0.83
CA VAL A 197 15.83 2.70 -0.14
C VAL A 197 16.89 1.73 -0.64
N VAL A 198 16.58 0.46 -0.51
CA VAL A 198 17.43 -0.67 -0.87
C VAL A 198 16.86 -1.38 -2.09
N LEU A 199 17.69 -1.57 -3.13
CA LEU A 199 17.40 -2.52 -4.20
C LEU A 199 17.91 -3.89 -3.76
N CYS A 200 17.06 -4.90 -3.84
CA CYS A 200 17.38 -6.25 -3.36
C CYS A 200 16.80 -7.33 -4.26
N HIS A 201 17.28 -8.55 -4.09
CA HIS A 201 16.63 -9.74 -4.62
C HIS A 201 15.40 -10.06 -3.75
N ALA A 202 14.28 -10.45 -4.37
CA ALA A 202 13.00 -10.70 -3.68
C ALA A 202 13.13 -11.71 -2.52
N SER A 203 14.00 -12.70 -2.63
CA SER A 203 14.29 -13.65 -1.54
C SER A 203 14.91 -13.03 -0.29
N SER A 204 15.35 -11.78 -0.36
CA SER A 204 15.92 -11.05 0.78
C SER A 204 14.91 -10.17 1.51
N LEU A 205 13.71 -9.98 0.94
CA LEU A 205 12.67 -9.10 1.51
C LEU A 205 12.27 -9.49 2.93
N ASP A 206 12.06 -10.77 3.18
CA ASP A 206 11.61 -11.23 4.51
C ASP A 206 12.66 -10.93 5.60
N LYS A 207 13.95 -11.07 5.26
CA LYS A 207 15.05 -10.71 6.16
C LYS A 207 15.12 -9.21 6.43
N LEU A 208 14.88 -8.40 5.39
CA LEU A 208 14.85 -6.94 5.52
C LEU A 208 13.65 -6.50 6.37
N ARG A 209 12.46 -7.04 6.10
CA ARG A 209 11.25 -6.79 6.88
C ARG A 209 11.38 -7.21 8.34
N GLU A 210 12.00 -8.35 8.61
CA GLU A 210 12.24 -8.81 9.97
C GLU A 210 13.16 -7.86 10.74
N ARG A 211 14.25 -7.39 10.09
CA ARG A 211 15.21 -6.47 10.72
C ARG A 211 14.61 -5.09 10.98
N TRP A 212 13.83 -4.56 10.05
CA TRP A 212 13.25 -3.21 10.14
C TRP A 212 11.72 -3.22 10.30
N ARG A 213 11.16 -4.23 10.99
CA ARG A 213 9.72 -4.41 11.20
C ARG A 213 9.02 -3.21 11.85
N HIS A 214 9.74 -2.40 12.63
CA HIS A 214 9.20 -1.22 13.29
C HIS A 214 9.31 0.06 12.44
N ALA A 215 9.98 0.01 11.31
CA ALA A 215 10.21 1.16 10.44
C ALA A 215 9.12 1.35 9.36
N GLU A 216 8.19 0.40 9.21
CA GLU A 216 7.06 0.51 8.27
C GLU A 216 5.90 1.37 8.80
N LEU A 217 5.91 1.78 10.07
CA LEU A 217 4.83 2.51 10.74
C LEU A 217 4.80 4.01 10.48
N GLY A 218 5.68 4.55 9.62
CA GLY A 218 5.80 5.99 9.35
C GLY A 218 5.59 6.41 7.90
N ARG A 219 4.77 5.69 7.10
CA ARG A 219 4.72 5.89 5.63
C ARG A 219 3.73 6.90 5.09
N ASP A 220 3.15 7.79 5.88
CA ASP A 220 2.20 8.78 5.34
C ASP A 220 2.77 10.18 5.08
N ASP A 221 4.03 10.47 5.38
CA ASP A 221 4.61 11.81 5.23
C ASP A 221 5.51 12.02 3.99
N LEU A 222 5.56 11.08 3.04
CA LEU A 222 6.29 11.28 1.77
C LEU A 222 5.50 12.14 0.78
N VAL A 223 5.17 13.36 1.18
CA VAL A 223 4.75 14.42 0.28
C VAL A 223 5.78 15.54 0.33
N PRO A 224 6.68 15.67 -0.67
CA PRO A 224 7.50 16.87 -0.79
C PRO A 224 6.61 18.08 -1.12
N GLY A 225 6.72 19.12 -0.30
CA GLY A 225 6.40 20.48 -0.70
C GLY A 225 4.94 20.89 -0.66
N SER A 226 4.48 21.33 0.48
CA SER A 226 3.58 22.47 0.59
C SER A 226 4.22 23.63 -0.20
N LEU A 227 3.65 23.98 -1.35
CA LEU A 227 3.84 25.32 -1.89
C LEU A 227 3.16 26.27 -0.92
N ALA A 228 3.96 26.86 -0.04
CA ALA A 228 3.59 28.01 0.71
C ALA A 228 3.35 29.18 -0.24
N ASP A 229 2.26 29.86 0.00
CA ASP A 229 1.78 31.12 -0.54
C ASP A 229 2.86 32.10 -1.00
N THR A 230 2.72 32.61 -2.21
CA THR A 230 2.77 34.03 -2.58
C THR A 230 1.79 34.33 -3.70
#